data_353c6bd2da0832013249ce347c23155a
#
_entry.id   353c6bd2da0832013249ce347c23155a
#
_cell.length_a   1.000
_cell.length_b   1.000
_cell.length_c   1.000
_cell.angle_alpha   90.00
_cell.angle_beta   90.00
_cell.angle_gamma   90.00
#
_symmetry.space_group_name_H-M   'P 1'
#
loop_
_entity.id
_entity.type
_entity.pdbx_description
1 polymer ?
#
loop_
_entity_poly.entity_id
_entity_poly.type
_entity_poly.pdbx_seq_one_letter_code
_entity_poly.pdbx_strand_id
1 'polypeptide(L)'
;AHIDSLFYKGGRVGELMFNTVYLPLSDKEHQVDIHLFRDRNEVAAINAYYKMGQTDYLDGNMNITDLPLEMVNPFIPDNMAKLTGALQGELAISGTASAPDVNGYVRMDSSAVYVTAVGSSFRFDKQDIRIKDNLIRFDKYNIYASGTNPFIIDGTVDIHNPSRMMANLKLTAQNMQLLNVKRNKESMVYGKLLVNLNSTVKGPLDALVMRGDLQLLGGT
;
A
#
# COMPACT_ATOMS: atom_id res chain seq x y z
N ALA A 1 -13.19 -0.87 21.72
CA ALA A 1 -13.07 0.59 21.78
C ALA A 1 -13.84 1.22 20.63
N HIS A 2 -14.42 2.40 20.86
CA HIS A 2 -15.18 3.14 19.86
C HIS A 2 -14.67 4.58 19.81
N ILE A 3 -14.44 5.08 18.58
CA ILE A 3 -14.02 6.46 18.32
C ILE A 3 -15.00 7.05 17.30
N ASP A 4 -15.89 7.92 17.74
CA ASP A 4 -16.99 8.49 16.94
C ASP A 4 -16.50 9.29 15.73
N SER A 5 -15.36 9.97 15.86
CA SER A 5 -14.73 10.70 14.75
C SER A 5 -13.26 10.90 15.03
N LEU A 6 -12.43 10.19 14.29
CA LEU A 6 -10.99 10.41 14.32
C LEU A 6 -10.59 11.44 13.28
N PHE A 7 -9.88 12.48 13.74
CA PHE A 7 -9.26 13.48 12.87
C PHE A 7 -7.75 13.48 13.11
N TYR A 8 -6.98 13.61 12.05
CA TYR A 8 -5.54 13.83 12.11
C TYR A 8 -5.17 14.99 11.21
N LYS A 9 -4.46 15.99 11.73
CA LYS A 9 -4.09 17.22 11.01
C LYS A 9 -5.27 17.88 10.25
N GLY A 10 -6.48 17.85 10.82
CA GLY A 10 -7.68 18.41 10.21
C GLY A 10 -8.36 17.52 9.15
N GLY A 11 -7.76 16.42 8.74
CA GLY A 11 -8.37 15.43 7.84
C GLY A 11 -9.20 14.40 8.64
N ARG A 12 -10.40 14.07 8.14
CA ARG A 12 -11.26 13.06 8.76
C ARG A 12 -10.80 11.66 8.36
N VAL A 13 -10.42 10.84 9.36
CA VAL A 13 -10.11 9.41 9.17
C VAL A 13 -11.40 8.58 9.13
N GLY A 14 -12.38 8.91 9.95
CA GLY A 14 -13.70 8.27 10.01
C GLY A 14 -14.13 7.91 11.44
N GLU A 15 -15.29 7.26 11.54
CA GLU A 15 -15.74 6.56 12.74
C GLU A 15 -15.06 5.20 12.78
N LEU A 16 -14.25 4.95 13.82
CA LEU A 16 -13.53 3.70 13.98
C LEU A 16 -14.01 2.96 15.23
N MET A 17 -14.30 1.68 15.08
CA MET A 17 -14.63 0.79 16.18
C MET A 17 -13.71 -0.42 16.16
N PHE A 18 -13.13 -0.74 17.30
CA PHE A 18 -12.32 -1.91 17.52
C PHE A 18 -13.04 -2.85 18.49
N ASN A 19 -13.35 -4.05 18.03
CA ASN A 19 -13.79 -5.15 18.88
C ASN A 19 -12.61 -6.07 19.09
N THR A 20 -12.25 -6.30 20.35
CA THR A 20 -11.12 -7.15 20.71
C THR A 20 -11.57 -8.17 21.72
N VAL A 21 -11.29 -9.43 21.45
CA VAL A 21 -11.43 -10.55 22.40
C VAL A 21 -10.04 -11.04 22.72
N TYR A 22 -9.71 -11.05 23.99
CA TYR A 22 -8.46 -11.60 24.51
C TYR A 22 -8.76 -12.81 25.38
N LEU A 23 -8.16 -13.95 25.05
CA LEU A 23 -8.31 -15.21 25.75
C LEU A 23 -6.94 -15.69 26.24
N PRO A 24 -6.65 -15.63 27.54
CA PRO A 24 -5.51 -16.31 28.13
C PRO A 24 -5.85 -17.82 28.19
N LEU A 25 -5.19 -18.62 27.37
CA LEU A 25 -5.36 -20.07 27.34
C LEU A 25 -4.55 -20.73 28.46
N SER A 26 -3.41 -20.13 28.81
CA SER A 26 -2.55 -20.48 29.94
C SER A 26 -1.67 -19.28 30.30
N ASP A 27 -0.80 -19.42 31.32
CA ASP A 27 0.16 -18.37 31.69
C ASP A 27 1.15 -18.00 30.54
N LYS A 28 1.24 -18.85 29.51
CA LYS A 28 2.19 -18.69 28.40
C LYS A 28 1.53 -18.65 27.02
N GLU A 29 0.24 -18.92 26.95
CA GLU A 29 -0.48 -19.05 25.69
C GLU A 29 -1.65 -18.08 25.67
N HIS A 30 -1.72 -17.25 24.64
CA HIS A 30 -2.68 -16.18 24.50
C HIS A 30 -3.26 -16.16 23.10
N GLN A 31 -4.56 -15.94 23.00
CA GLN A 31 -5.24 -15.70 21.73
C GLN A 31 -5.86 -14.30 21.76
N VAL A 32 -5.78 -13.64 20.62
CA VAL A 32 -6.36 -12.31 20.42
C VAL A 32 -7.12 -12.29 19.10
N ASP A 33 -8.38 -11.88 19.16
CA ASP A 33 -9.20 -11.61 18.00
C ASP A 33 -9.48 -10.11 17.97
N ILE A 34 -9.15 -9.46 16.86
CA ILE A 34 -9.34 -8.01 16.66
C ILE A 34 -10.17 -7.81 15.39
N HIS A 35 -11.26 -7.08 15.52
CA HIS A 35 -12.07 -6.65 14.39
C HIS A 35 -12.06 -5.13 14.29
N LEU A 36 -11.69 -4.62 13.13
CA LEU A 36 -11.71 -3.20 12.82
C LEU A 36 -12.93 -2.89 11.95
N PHE A 37 -13.73 -1.95 12.43
CA PHE A 37 -14.88 -1.43 11.69
C PHE A 37 -14.64 0.05 11.34
N ARG A 38 -15.08 0.44 10.17
CA ARG A 38 -15.22 1.83 9.75
C ARG A 38 -16.65 2.08 9.32
N ASP A 39 -17.26 3.13 9.89
CA ASP A 39 -18.65 3.50 9.59
C ASP A 39 -19.59 2.27 9.69
N ARG A 40 -19.39 1.42 10.75
CA ARG A 40 -20.10 0.16 11.06
C ARG A 40 -19.86 -1.02 10.14
N ASN A 41 -19.03 -0.89 9.10
CA ASN A 41 -18.63 -1.99 8.25
C ASN A 41 -17.30 -2.57 8.74
N GLU A 42 -17.20 -3.90 8.83
CA GLU A 42 -15.93 -4.56 9.11
C GLU A 42 -15.01 -4.41 7.90
N VAL A 43 -13.84 -3.81 8.12
CA VAL A 43 -12.85 -3.55 7.06
C VAL A 43 -11.61 -4.39 7.20
N ALA A 44 -11.33 -4.89 8.40
CA ALA A 44 -10.26 -5.87 8.64
C ALA A 44 -10.52 -6.67 9.91
N ALA A 45 -10.02 -7.91 9.93
CA ALA A 45 -10.01 -8.78 11.09
C ALA A 45 -8.64 -9.42 11.27
N ILE A 46 -8.19 -9.59 12.51
CA ILE A 46 -6.95 -10.25 12.89
C ILE A 46 -7.29 -11.31 13.92
N ASN A 47 -6.84 -12.55 13.69
CA ASN A 47 -6.81 -13.62 14.67
C ASN A 47 -5.35 -13.98 14.91
N ALA A 48 -4.90 -13.95 16.14
CA ALA A 48 -3.51 -14.22 16.49
C ALA A 48 -3.41 -15.10 17.74
N TYR A 49 -2.51 -16.08 17.66
CA TYR A 49 -2.10 -16.91 18.77
C TYR A 49 -0.64 -16.61 19.09
N TYR A 50 -0.34 -16.42 20.36
CA TYR A 50 1.01 -16.16 20.85
C TYR A 50 1.37 -17.10 21.98
N LYS A 51 2.53 -17.72 21.89
CA LYS A 51 3.07 -18.63 22.90
C LYS A 51 4.42 -18.15 23.38
N MET A 52 4.52 -17.86 24.67
CA MET A 52 5.75 -17.52 25.35
C MET A 52 6.57 -18.77 25.67
N GLY A 53 7.88 -18.74 25.40
CA GLY A 53 8.78 -19.88 25.67
C GLY A 53 10.25 -19.48 25.64
N GLN A 54 11.14 -20.46 25.50
CA GLN A 54 12.55 -20.18 25.19
C GLN A 54 12.69 -19.53 23.82
N THR A 55 11.79 -19.88 22.90
CA THR A 55 11.56 -19.21 21.63
C THR A 55 10.09 -18.88 21.57
N ASP A 56 9.76 -17.59 21.59
CA ASP A 56 8.39 -17.11 21.46
C ASP A 56 7.86 -17.49 20.08
N TYR A 57 6.61 -17.92 20.02
CA TYR A 57 5.96 -18.32 18.78
C TYR A 57 4.72 -17.47 18.55
N LEU A 58 4.58 -16.98 17.33
CA LEU A 58 3.43 -16.24 16.84
C LEU A 58 2.81 -16.99 15.67
N ASP A 59 1.50 -17.11 15.66
CA ASP A 59 0.71 -17.58 14.52
C ASP A 59 -0.55 -16.73 14.41
N GLY A 60 -0.85 -16.24 13.23
CA GLY A 60 -1.99 -15.36 13.05
C GLY A 60 -2.37 -15.19 11.59
N ASN A 61 -3.62 -14.78 11.43
CA ASN A 61 -4.17 -14.44 10.12
C ASN A 61 -4.80 -13.05 10.19
N MET A 62 -4.58 -12.26 9.14
CA MET A 62 -5.24 -10.99 8.91
C MET A 62 -6.07 -11.10 7.63
N ASN A 63 -7.35 -10.79 7.73
CA ASN A 63 -8.24 -10.64 6.60
C ASN A 63 -8.59 -9.16 6.42
N ILE A 64 -8.30 -8.60 5.25
CA ILE A 64 -8.63 -7.24 4.87
C ILE A 64 -9.75 -7.31 3.84
N THR A 65 -10.96 -6.97 4.26
CA THR A 65 -12.16 -7.12 3.42
C THR A 65 -12.33 -5.94 2.47
N ASP A 66 -12.22 -4.73 2.99
CA ASP A 66 -12.46 -3.49 2.22
C ASP A 66 -11.92 -2.27 2.99
N LEU A 67 -10.59 -2.25 3.24
CA LEU A 67 -9.96 -1.19 4.00
C LEU A 67 -9.81 0.07 3.12
N PRO A 68 -10.57 1.14 3.39
CA PRO A 68 -10.56 2.32 2.54
C PRO A 68 -9.21 3.05 2.57
N LEU A 69 -8.61 3.26 1.42
CA LEU A 69 -7.31 3.93 1.29
C LEU A 69 -7.37 5.41 1.69
N GLU A 70 -8.55 6.02 1.64
CA GLU A 70 -8.76 7.40 2.09
C GLU A 70 -8.40 7.60 3.56
N MET A 71 -8.42 6.55 4.38
CA MET A 71 -8.03 6.61 5.79
C MET A 71 -6.58 7.05 6.00
N VAL A 72 -5.71 6.84 5.01
CA VAL A 72 -4.30 7.25 5.09
C VAL A 72 -4.04 8.67 4.58
N ASN A 73 -5.01 9.29 3.90
CA ASN A 73 -4.83 10.64 3.35
C ASN A 73 -4.44 11.70 4.38
N PRO A 74 -4.97 11.70 5.61
CA PRO A 74 -4.56 12.66 6.63
C PRO A 74 -3.08 12.55 7.05
N PHE A 75 -2.44 11.40 6.78
CA PHE A 75 -1.02 11.16 7.09
C PHE A 75 -0.09 11.53 5.94
N ILE A 76 -0.62 11.74 4.73
CA ILE A 76 0.14 12.21 3.57
C ILE A 76 0.41 13.72 3.76
N PRO A 77 1.64 14.20 3.52
CA PRO A 77 1.92 15.63 3.58
C PRO A 77 0.98 16.44 2.67
N ASP A 78 0.55 17.61 3.16
CA ASP A 78 -0.44 18.44 2.48
C ASP A 78 -0.11 18.68 1.02
N ASN A 79 -1.10 18.45 0.16
CA ASN A 79 -1.03 18.66 -1.28
C ASN A 79 -0.05 17.77 -2.08
N MET A 80 0.51 16.70 -1.50
CA MET A 80 1.36 15.80 -2.28
C MET A 80 0.55 14.79 -3.09
N ALA A 81 -0.37 14.08 -2.43
CA ALA A 81 -1.18 13.05 -3.06
C ALA A 81 -2.51 12.83 -2.32
N LYS A 82 -3.47 12.21 -3.01
CA LYS A 82 -4.73 11.71 -2.43
C LYS A 82 -4.99 10.29 -2.93
N LEU A 83 -5.19 9.37 -2.00
CA LEU A 83 -5.57 8.00 -2.27
C LEU A 83 -7.09 7.85 -2.25
N THR A 84 -7.63 7.00 -3.13
CA THR A 84 -9.03 6.57 -3.17
C THR A 84 -9.13 5.08 -3.44
N GLY A 85 -10.29 4.48 -3.11
CA GLY A 85 -10.53 3.05 -3.28
C GLY A 85 -10.18 2.25 -2.04
N ALA A 86 -10.02 0.95 -2.18
CA ALA A 86 -9.86 0.05 -1.05
C ALA A 86 -8.70 -0.93 -1.21
N LEU A 87 -8.17 -1.36 -0.08
CA LEU A 87 -7.24 -2.47 0.03
C LEU A 87 -8.01 -3.71 0.48
N GLN A 88 -7.79 -4.82 -0.22
CA GLN A 88 -8.26 -6.16 0.14
C GLN A 88 -7.06 -7.09 0.29
N GLY A 89 -7.21 -8.17 1.04
CA GLY A 89 -6.12 -9.15 1.14
C GLY A 89 -6.26 -10.12 2.29
N GLU A 90 -5.39 -11.12 2.25
CA GLU A 90 -5.26 -12.12 3.29
C GLU A 90 -3.78 -12.31 3.58
N LEU A 91 -3.40 -12.20 4.84
CA LEU A 91 -2.03 -12.36 5.30
C LEU A 91 -2.00 -13.40 6.41
N ALA A 92 -1.06 -14.35 6.31
CA ALA A 92 -0.69 -15.25 7.37
C ALA A 92 0.67 -14.78 7.95
N ILE A 93 0.74 -14.74 9.27
CA ILE A 93 1.94 -14.36 10.01
C ILE A 93 2.29 -15.52 10.92
N SER A 94 3.50 -16.03 10.84
CA SER A 94 3.95 -17.16 11.66
C SER A 94 5.41 -17.01 12.07
N GLY A 95 5.90 -17.89 12.96
CA GLY A 95 7.29 -17.90 13.36
C GLY A 95 7.57 -17.26 14.71
N THR A 96 8.72 -16.65 14.88
CA THR A 96 9.08 -15.99 16.15
C THR A 96 8.58 -14.54 16.18
N ALA A 97 8.21 -14.04 17.36
CA ALA A 97 7.78 -12.63 17.50
C ALA A 97 8.86 -11.61 17.08
N SER A 98 10.14 -11.98 17.16
CA SER A 98 11.27 -11.13 16.76
C SER A 98 11.58 -11.18 15.26
N ALA A 99 11.17 -12.25 14.57
CA ALA A 99 11.37 -12.46 13.14
C ALA A 99 10.16 -13.24 12.56
N PRO A 100 9.01 -12.59 12.41
CA PRO A 100 7.83 -13.24 11.86
C PRO A 100 7.96 -13.43 10.35
N ASP A 101 7.44 -14.57 9.86
CA ASP A 101 7.26 -14.83 8.45
C ASP A 101 5.85 -14.37 8.00
N VAL A 102 5.79 -13.54 6.99
CA VAL A 102 4.54 -13.03 6.42
C VAL A 102 4.33 -13.62 5.04
N ASN A 103 3.16 -14.22 4.84
CA ASN A 103 2.74 -14.82 3.58
C ASN A 103 1.32 -14.37 3.25
N GLY A 104 0.98 -14.30 1.96
CA GLY A 104 -0.37 -13.98 1.52
C GLY A 104 -0.41 -13.07 0.30
N TYR A 105 -1.40 -12.20 0.25
CA TYR A 105 -1.54 -11.23 -0.82
C TYR A 105 -2.30 -9.98 -0.36
N VAL A 106 -2.07 -8.89 -1.07
CA VAL A 106 -2.91 -7.69 -1.03
C VAL A 106 -3.33 -7.32 -2.45
N ARG A 107 -4.50 -6.70 -2.58
CA ARG A 107 -5.09 -6.25 -3.84
C ARG A 107 -5.65 -4.85 -3.69
N MET A 108 -5.39 -4.01 -4.68
CA MET A 108 -6.01 -2.69 -4.78
C MET A 108 -7.35 -2.82 -5.50
N ASP A 109 -8.47 -2.57 -4.84
CA ASP A 109 -9.78 -2.56 -5.49
C ASP A 109 -10.24 -1.14 -5.79
N SER A 110 -10.50 -0.89 -7.09
CA SER A 110 -10.99 0.40 -7.59
C SER A 110 -10.17 1.60 -7.10
N SER A 111 -8.88 1.36 -6.89
CA SER A 111 -7.97 2.27 -6.19
C SER A 111 -7.21 3.16 -7.15
N ALA A 112 -6.99 4.40 -6.72
CA ALA A 112 -6.20 5.38 -7.45
C ALA A 112 -5.44 6.31 -6.49
N VAL A 113 -4.35 6.88 -6.99
CA VAL A 113 -3.64 7.98 -6.34
C VAL A 113 -3.67 9.20 -7.25
N TYR A 114 -4.20 10.31 -6.76
CA TYR A 114 -4.03 11.61 -7.40
C TYR A 114 -2.73 12.25 -6.92
N VAL A 115 -1.83 12.58 -7.83
CA VAL A 115 -0.54 13.21 -7.52
C VAL A 115 -0.59 14.67 -7.92
N THR A 116 -0.55 15.55 -6.94
CA THR A 116 -0.75 17.01 -7.14
C THR A 116 0.34 17.63 -8.02
N ALA A 117 1.59 17.20 -7.85
CA ALA A 117 2.72 17.74 -8.61
C ALA A 117 2.57 17.58 -10.13
N VAL A 118 1.89 16.52 -10.58
CA VAL A 118 1.62 16.26 -12.00
C VAL A 118 0.17 16.49 -12.39
N GLY A 119 -0.72 16.81 -11.43
CA GLY A 119 -2.13 17.06 -11.66
C GLY A 119 -2.89 15.88 -12.27
N SER A 120 -2.45 14.66 -11.99
CA SER A 120 -2.97 13.45 -12.64
C SER A 120 -3.29 12.35 -11.64
N SER A 121 -4.31 11.55 -11.96
CA SER A 121 -4.67 10.35 -11.21
C SER A 121 -4.05 9.12 -11.85
N PHE A 122 -3.54 8.24 -11.00
CA PHE A 122 -2.96 6.96 -11.38
C PHE A 122 -3.80 5.84 -10.76
N ARG A 123 -4.41 5.01 -11.61
CA ARG A 123 -5.23 3.88 -11.20
C ARG A 123 -4.38 2.64 -11.06
N PHE A 124 -4.54 1.95 -9.95
CA PHE A 124 -3.87 0.68 -9.70
C PHE A 124 -4.56 -0.48 -10.43
N ASP A 125 -3.77 -1.48 -10.79
CA ASP A 125 -4.29 -2.75 -11.29
C ASP A 125 -5.01 -3.51 -10.16
N LYS A 126 -5.90 -4.44 -10.55
CA LYS A 126 -6.61 -5.34 -9.63
C LYS A 126 -5.89 -6.67 -9.42
N GLN A 127 -4.66 -6.79 -9.88
CA GLN A 127 -3.85 -7.99 -9.65
C GLN A 127 -3.44 -8.12 -8.19
N ASP A 128 -3.27 -9.36 -7.74
CA ASP A 128 -2.72 -9.64 -6.42
C ASP A 128 -1.24 -9.27 -6.37
N ILE A 129 -0.87 -8.47 -5.38
CA ILE A 129 0.50 -8.26 -4.97
C ILE A 129 0.81 -9.33 -3.94
N ARG A 130 1.56 -10.34 -4.33
CA ARG A 130 1.84 -11.51 -3.48
C ARG A 130 2.96 -11.23 -2.50
N ILE A 131 2.80 -11.76 -1.31
CA ILE A 131 3.82 -11.76 -0.25
C ILE A 131 4.14 -13.21 0.04
N LYS A 132 5.39 -13.58 -0.13
CA LYS A 132 5.87 -14.92 0.18
C LYS A 132 7.24 -14.86 0.84
N ASP A 133 7.36 -15.51 2.01
CA ASP A 133 8.59 -15.55 2.77
C ASP A 133 9.17 -14.13 2.95
N ASN A 134 8.34 -13.21 3.46
CA ASN A 134 8.67 -11.80 3.65
C ASN A 134 9.13 -11.04 2.39
N LEU A 135 8.85 -11.55 1.19
CA LEU A 135 9.11 -10.86 -0.07
C LEU A 135 7.79 -10.42 -0.71
N ILE A 136 7.56 -9.11 -0.78
CA ILE A 136 6.49 -8.53 -1.58
C ILE A 136 6.92 -8.61 -3.05
N ARG A 137 6.12 -9.27 -3.89
CA ARG A 137 6.42 -9.49 -5.30
C ARG A 137 5.47 -8.74 -6.20
N PHE A 138 6.03 -7.91 -7.06
CA PHE A 138 5.34 -7.29 -8.19
C PHE A 138 5.67 -8.10 -9.45
N ASP A 139 4.68 -8.68 -10.09
CA ASP A 139 4.81 -9.40 -11.35
C ASP A 139 4.16 -8.58 -12.46
N LYS A 140 4.94 -7.68 -13.06
CA LYS A 140 4.49 -6.73 -14.08
C LYS A 140 3.22 -5.98 -13.66
N TYR A 141 3.20 -5.50 -12.43
CA TYR A 141 2.06 -4.78 -11.86
C TYR A 141 1.84 -3.46 -12.60
N ASN A 142 0.63 -3.25 -13.09
CA ASN A 142 0.30 -2.10 -13.93
C ASN A 142 -0.31 -0.96 -13.12
N ILE A 143 0.12 0.26 -13.44
CA ILE A 143 -0.48 1.50 -12.95
C ILE A 143 -0.82 2.36 -14.18
N TYR A 144 -2.07 2.78 -14.29
CA TYR A 144 -2.58 3.51 -15.43
C TYR A 144 -2.81 4.98 -15.09
N ALA A 145 -2.21 5.88 -15.86
CA ALA A 145 -2.56 7.30 -15.85
C ALA A 145 -3.81 7.55 -16.73
N SER A 146 -3.87 8.67 -17.42
CA SER A 146 -5.03 9.05 -18.26
C SER A 146 -5.17 8.23 -19.56
N GLY A 147 -4.14 7.48 -19.95
CA GLY A 147 -4.12 6.67 -21.17
C GLY A 147 -4.29 5.17 -20.90
N THR A 148 -4.11 4.39 -21.96
CA THR A 148 -4.17 2.91 -21.93
C THR A 148 -2.82 2.25 -21.68
N ASN A 149 -1.71 2.96 -21.94
CA ASN A 149 -0.37 2.44 -21.73
C ASN A 149 0.03 2.57 -20.27
N PRO A 150 0.36 1.47 -19.58
CA PRO A 150 0.66 1.50 -18.16
C PRO A 150 2.10 1.92 -17.85
N PHE A 151 2.29 2.37 -16.63
CA PHE A 151 3.53 2.25 -15.90
C PHE A 151 3.58 0.86 -15.26
N ILE A 152 4.66 0.14 -15.45
CA ILE A 152 4.80 -1.25 -15.03
C ILE A 152 5.87 -1.35 -13.95
N ILE A 153 5.53 -1.99 -12.85
CA ILE A 153 6.44 -2.34 -11.76
C ILE A 153 6.69 -3.85 -11.81
N ASP A 154 7.95 -4.25 -11.83
CA ASP A 154 8.37 -5.65 -11.77
C ASP A 154 9.51 -5.81 -10.76
N GLY A 155 9.47 -6.85 -9.91
CA GLY A 155 10.51 -7.10 -8.91
C GLY A 155 9.98 -7.30 -7.50
N THR A 156 10.82 -7.00 -6.50
CA THR A 156 10.54 -7.34 -5.10
C THR A 156 10.85 -6.22 -4.13
N VAL A 157 10.12 -6.24 -3.00
CA VAL A 157 10.48 -5.52 -1.78
C VAL A 157 10.64 -6.54 -0.66
N ASP A 158 11.81 -6.58 -0.07
CA ASP A 158 12.16 -7.43 1.06
C ASP A 158 11.76 -6.75 2.37
N ILE A 159 10.90 -7.41 3.16
CA ILE A 159 10.38 -6.94 4.43
C ILE A 159 10.81 -7.80 5.62
N HIS A 160 11.82 -8.67 5.47
CA HIS A 160 12.36 -9.48 6.58
C HIS A 160 12.81 -8.62 7.76
N ASN A 161 13.31 -7.44 7.49
CA ASN A 161 13.66 -6.47 8.51
C ASN A 161 12.77 -5.21 8.35
N PRO A 162 11.69 -5.06 9.15
CA PRO A 162 10.80 -3.91 9.06
C PRO A 162 11.48 -2.55 9.27
N SER A 163 12.62 -2.52 10.00
CA SER A 163 13.40 -1.30 10.20
C SER A 163 14.29 -0.96 9.00
N ARG A 164 14.49 -1.90 8.06
CA ARG A 164 15.33 -1.71 6.88
C ARG A 164 14.81 -2.53 5.70
N MET A 165 13.63 -2.20 5.22
CA MET A 165 13.05 -2.82 4.04
C MET A 165 13.85 -2.46 2.78
N MET A 166 14.07 -3.43 1.89
CA MET A 166 14.92 -3.28 0.71
C MET A 166 14.11 -3.45 -0.58
N ALA A 167 14.18 -2.51 -1.49
CA ALA A 167 13.57 -2.61 -2.81
C ALA A 167 14.59 -3.03 -3.88
N ASN A 168 14.12 -3.87 -4.82
CA ASN A 168 14.79 -4.21 -6.06
C ASN A 168 13.73 -4.30 -7.16
N LEU A 169 13.46 -3.16 -7.81
CA LEU A 169 12.35 -2.99 -8.74
C LEU A 169 12.87 -2.55 -10.10
N LYS A 170 12.25 -3.06 -11.15
CA LYS A 170 12.33 -2.55 -12.51
C LYS A 170 11.07 -1.77 -12.81
N LEU A 171 11.23 -0.56 -13.33
CA LEU A 171 10.16 0.36 -13.68
C LEU A 171 10.20 0.59 -15.18
N THR A 172 9.09 0.33 -15.87
CA THR A 172 8.99 0.54 -17.32
C THR A 172 7.70 1.26 -17.67
N ALA A 173 7.79 2.13 -18.66
CA ALA A 173 6.64 2.73 -19.33
C ALA A 173 6.97 2.95 -20.79
N GLN A 174 6.01 2.72 -21.67
CA GLN A 174 6.18 2.95 -23.10
C GLN A 174 5.02 3.79 -23.60
N ASN A 175 5.35 4.95 -24.14
CA ASN A 175 4.36 5.91 -24.65
C ASN A 175 3.22 6.17 -23.65
N MET A 176 3.59 6.22 -22.37
CA MET A 176 2.64 6.45 -21.28
C MET A 176 2.25 7.92 -21.23
N GLN A 177 0.96 8.19 -21.16
CA GLN A 177 0.46 9.55 -20.98
C GLN A 177 0.55 9.92 -19.49
N LEU A 178 1.66 10.56 -19.11
CA LEU A 178 1.94 10.97 -17.74
C LEU A 178 1.05 12.14 -17.30
N LEU A 179 0.84 13.09 -18.22
CA LEU A 179 0.11 14.31 -17.99
C LEU A 179 -0.96 14.51 -19.07
N ASN A 180 -2.15 14.98 -18.68
CA ASN A 180 -3.21 15.44 -19.57
C ASN A 180 -4.06 16.48 -18.84
N VAL A 181 -3.49 17.64 -18.59
CA VAL A 181 -4.11 18.71 -17.81
C VAL A 181 -4.46 19.86 -18.75
N LYS A 182 -5.74 20.22 -18.78
CA LYS A 182 -6.21 21.40 -19.49
C LYS A 182 -5.71 22.65 -18.77
N ARG A 183 -5.31 23.66 -19.54
CA ARG A 183 -4.90 24.95 -19.00
C ARG A 183 -6.03 25.56 -18.18
N ASN A 184 -5.78 25.83 -16.91
CA ASN A 184 -6.63 26.62 -16.04
C ASN A 184 -5.76 27.62 -15.24
N LYS A 185 -6.40 28.59 -14.55
CA LYS A 185 -5.67 29.63 -13.81
C LYS A 185 -4.91 29.11 -12.58
N GLU A 186 -5.22 27.89 -12.12
CA GLU A 186 -4.67 27.29 -10.91
C GLU A 186 -3.64 26.19 -11.20
N SER A 187 -3.55 25.72 -12.46
CA SER A 187 -2.60 24.66 -12.82
C SER A 187 -1.22 25.24 -13.11
N MET A 188 -0.23 24.83 -12.32
CA MET A 188 1.18 25.17 -12.57
C MET A 188 1.75 24.44 -13.78
N VAL A 189 1.18 23.28 -14.14
CA VAL A 189 1.57 22.47 -15.30
C VAL A 189 0.33 22.12 -16.10
N TYR A 190 0.37 22.34 -17.41
CA TYR A 190 -0.73 22.00 -18.32
C TYR A 190 -0.17 21.45 -19.64
N GLY A 191 -1.00 20.71 -20.35
CA GLY A 191 -0.64 20.10 -21.62
C GLY A 191 -0.74 18.58 -21.56
N LYS A 192 -0.27 17.93 -22.61
CA LYS A 192 -0.23 16.50 -22.76
C LYS A 192 1.25 16.07 -22.82
N LEU A 193 1.66 15.21 -21.89
CA LEU A 193 3.04 14.71 -21.84
C LEU A 193 3.03 13.18 -21.94
N LEU A 194 3.74 12.68 -22.93
CA LEU A 194 4.01 11.26 -23.11
C LEU A 194 5.45 10.94 -22.72
N VAL A 195 5.66 9.80 -22.10
CA VAL A 195 6.97 9.39 -21.61
C VAL A 195 7.28 7.93 -21.94
N ASN A 196 8.55 7.65 -22.18
CA ASN A 196 9.14 6.33 -22.05
C ASN A 196 10.03 6.30 -20.82
N LEU A 197 9.94 5.24 -20.04
CA LEU A 197 10.79 4.98 -18.89
C LEU A 197 11.33 3.57 -18.94
N ASN A 198 12.62 3.42 -18.68
CA ASN A 198 13.23 2.12 -18.41
C ASN A 198 14.27 2.32 -17.32
N SER A 199 13.92 1.96 -16.10
CA SER A 199 14.79 2.20 -14.94
C SER A 199 14.74 1.06 -13.94
N THR A 200 15.74 1.05 -13.07
CA THR A 200 15.80 0.20 -11.89
C THR A 200 15.82 1.07 -10.64
N VAL A 201 15.10 0.64 -9.61
CA VAL A 201 15.07 1.26 -8.29
C VAL A 201 15.56 0.24 -7.28
N LYS A 202 16.65 0.56 -6.57
CA LYS A 202 17.28 -0.35 -5.62
C LYS A 202 17.67 0.39 -4.34
N GLY A 203 17.67 -0.34 -3.24
CA GLY A 203 18.13 0.17 -1.94
C GLY A 203 17.07 0.11 -0.86
N PRO A 204 17.42 0.57 0.35
CA PRO A 204 16.45 0.71 1.43
C PRO A 204 15.36 1.73 1.05
N LEU A 205 14.11 1.51 1.56
CA LEU A 205 12.97 2.34 1.17
C LEU A 205 13.12 3.82 1.54
N ASP A 206 13.95 4.13 2.52
CA ASP A 206 14.29 5.48 2.96
C ASP A 206 15.47 6.12 2.18
N ALA A 207 16.17 5.32 1.34
CA ALA A 207 17.32 5.76 0.54
C ALA A 207 17.38 5.05 -0.82
N LEU A 208 16.29 5.13 -1.57
CA LEU A 208 16.18 4.50 -2.89
C LEU A 208 17.07 5.18 -3.93
N VAL A 209 17.79 4.38 -4.71
CA VAL A 209 18.58 4.83 -5.85
C VAL A 209 17.90 4.40 -7.14
N MET A 210 17.53 5.36 -7.97
CA MET A 210 16.97 5.15 -9.30
C MET A 210 18.05 5.33 -10.36
N ARG A 211 18.16 4.39 -11.30
CA ARG A 211 19.07 4.43 -12.45
C ARG A 211 18.34 3.98 -13.71
N GLY A 212 18.49 4.72 -14.78
CA GLY A 212 17.85 4.38 -16.07
C GLY A 212 17.62 5.60 -16.93
N ASP A 213 16.81 5.40 -17.97
CA ASP A 213 16.52 6.37 -19.00
C ASP A 213 15.07 6.85 -18.92
N LEU A 214 14.87 8.15 -18.97
CA LEU A 214 13.58 8.80 -19.12
C LEU A 214 13.58 9.62 -20.40
N GLN A 215 12.66 9.31 -21.31
CA GLN A 215 12.47 10.07 -22.55
C GLN A 215 11.13 10.81 -22.51
N LEU A 216 11.16 12.09 -22.76
CA LEU A 216 9.98 12.92 -22.96
C LEU A 216 9.66 12.93 -24.46
N LEU A 217 8.49 12.40 -24.84
CA LEU A 217 8.11 12.21 -26.24
C LEU A 217 7.38 13.42 -26.84
N GLY A 218 7.40 14.54 -26.15
CA GLY A 218 6.72 15.74 -26.56
C GLY A 218 5.29 15.82 -26.00
N GLY A 219 4.75 17.03 -26.04
CA GLY A 219 3.39 17.35 -25.62
C GLY A 219 2.86 18.51 -26.44
N THR A 220 1.56 18.65 -26.50
CA THR A 220 0.87 19.81 -27.11
C THR A 220 0.09 20.54 -26.03
#